data_0db3b6c91630fdd8b3e3a1114e907337
#
_entry.id   0db3b6c91630fdd8b3e3a1114e907337
#
_cell.length_a   1.000
_cell.length_b   1.000
_cell.length_c   1.000
_cell.angle_alpha   90.00
_cell.angle_beta   90.00
_cell.angle_gamma   90.00
#
_symmetry.space_group_name_H-M   'P 1'
#
loop_
_entity.id
_entity.type
_entity.pdbx_description
1 polymer ?
#
loop_
_entity_poly.entity_id
_entity_poly.type
_entity_poly.pdbx_seq_one_letter_code
_entity_poly.pdbx_strand_id
1 'polypeptide(L)'
;PVFMFDNGVDAEIASWSLALVGLFNIVGAFVCGWLGSKLSKRKTLATVYLLRGFIMCAFFLLPVTPASALIFGAMMGLLWLGTIPLTSGLIVTFFGPKHLSMLYGIAFTSHQIGSFIGSWLGGVVYDMTASYTIMWWLNVGAALFAFGVNWIIREAPVDTLSAQPAAA
;
A
#
# COMPACT_ATOMS: atom_id res chain seq x y z
N PRO A 1 10.37 -10.68 -8.01
CA PRO A 1 10.99 -11.94 -8.51
C PRO A 1 12.51 -11.84 -8.62
N VAL A 2 13.05 -10.80 -9.32
CA VAL A 2 14.50 -10.69 -9.59
C VAL A 2 15.34 -10.75 -8.30
N PHE A 3 14.99 -9.96 -7.28
CA PHE A 3 15.67 -10.00 -5.98
C PHE A 3 15.68 -11.40 -5.34
N MET A 4 14.60 -12.16 -5.46
CA MET A 4 14.53 -13.53 -4.95
C MET A 4 15.47 -14.45 -5.74
N PHE A 5 15.50 -14.30 -7.05
CA PHE A 5 16.37 -15.05 -7.94
C PHE A 5 17.86 -14.77 -7.66
N ASP A 6 18.22 -13.49 -7.48
CA ASP A 6 19.60 -13.08 -7.12
C ASP A 6 20.05 -13.64 -5.77
N ASN A 7 19.10 -14.01 -4.90
CA ASN A 7 19.36 -14.65 -3.61
C ASN A 7 19.19 -16.19 -3.65
N GLY A 8 19.19 -16.80 -4.84
CA GLY A 8 19.21 -18.25 -5.01
C GLY A 8 17.85 -18.95 -4.87
N VAL A 9 16.74 -18.20 -4.92
CA VAL A 9 15.39 -18.79 -4.97
C VAL A 9 15.05 -19.12 -6.41
N ASP A 10 14.59 -20.35 -6.66
CA ASP A 10 14.18 -20.80 -7.98
C ASP A 10 13.11 -19.89 -8.62
N ALA A 11 13.20 -19.70 -9.93
CA ALA A 11 12.27 -18.87 -10.69
C ALA A 11 10.81 -19.35 -10.56
N GLU A 12 10.60 -20.65 -10.39
CA GLU A 12 9.27 -21.23 -10.15
C GLU A 12 8.70 -20.74 -8.81
N ILE A 13 9.47 -20.80 -7.74
CA ILE A 13 9.05 -20.31 -6.41
C ILE A 13 8.80 -18.80 -6.42
N ALA A 14 9.66 -18.04 -7.09
CA ALA A 14 9.47 -16.59 -7.26
C ALA A 14 8.17 -16.26 -8.03
N SER A 15 7.81 -17.08 -9.02
CA SER A 15 6.55 -16.97 -9.76
C SER A 15 5.35 -17.34 -8.91
N TRP A 16 5.43 -18.40 -8.12
CA TRP A 16 4.40 -18.76 -7.14
C TRP A 16 4.19 -17.68 -6.08
N SER A 17 5.27 -17.05 -5.60
CA SER A 17 5.16 -15.91 -4.69
C SER A 17 4.34 -14.77 -5.30
N LEU A 18 4.56 -14.46 -6.58
CA LEU A 18 3.78 -13.44 -7.30
C LEU A 18 2.31 -13.86 -7.46
N ALA A 19 2.05 -15.12 -7.77
CA ALA A 19 0.69 -15.66 -7.85
C ALA A 19 -0.05 -15.55 -6.50
N LEU A 20 0.65 -15.81 -5.38
CA LEU A 20 0.11 -15.63 -4.03
C LEU A 20 -0.22 -14.15 -3.74
N VAL A 21 0.60 -13.20 -4.20
CA VAL A 21 0.25 -11.78 -4.11
C VAL A 21 -1.11 -11.53 -4.74
N GLY A 22 -1.35 -12.02 -5.97
CA GLY A 22 -2.63 -11.87 -6.68
C GLY A 22 -3.81 -12.50 -5.92
N LEU A 23 -3.66 -13.74 -5.46
CA LEU A 23 -4.69 -14.46 -4.74
C LEU A 23 -5.05 -13.77 -3.41
N PHE A 24 -4.07 -13.44 -2.61
CA PHE A 24 -4.28 -12.82 -1.30
C PHE A 24 -4.72 -11.35 -1.41
N ASN A 25 -4.50 -10.68 -2.54
CA ASN A 25 -5.07 -9.36 -2.82
C ASN A 25 -6.60 -9.36 -2.76
N ILE A 26 -7.24 -10.41 -3.29
CA ILE A 26 -8.70 -10.55 -3.23
C ILE A 26 -9.15 -10.63 -1.77
N VAL A 27 -8.53 -11.52 -0.99
CA VAL A 27 -8.84 -11.68 0.44
C VAL A 27 -8.59 -10.39 1.20
N GLY A 28 -7.44 -9.74 0.96
CA GLY A 28 -7.04 -8.50 1.61
C GLY A 28 -8.00 -7.34 1.34
N ALA A 29 -8.49 -7.20 0.11
CA ALA A 29 -9.46 -6.17 -0.24
C ALA A 29 -10.79 -6.36 0.53
N PHE A 30 -11.30 -7.59 0.62
CA PHE A 30 -12.50 -7.91 1.40
C PHE A 30 -12.30 -7.66 2.90
N VAL A 31 -11.19 -8.16 3.47
CA VAL A 31 -10.88 -7.98 4.89
C VAL A 31 -10.74 -6.51 5.25
N CYS A 32 -9.98 -5.74 4.47
CA CYS A 32 -9.79 -4.31 4.72
C CYS A 32 -11.08 -3.50 4.51
N GLY A 33 -11.91 -3.87 3.52
CA GLY A 33 -13.23 -3.28 3.32
C GLY A 33 -14.14 -3.52 4.52
N TRP A 34 -14.19 -4.77 5.02
CA TRP A 34 -14.96 -5.13 6.22
C TRP A 34 -14.42 -4.42 7.48
N LEU A 35 -13.11 -4.41 7.70
CA LEU A 35 -12.50 -3.68 8.81
C LEU A 35 -12.80 -2.19 8.75
N GLY A 36 -12.71 -1.57 7.56
CA GLY A 36 -13.04 -0.17 7.35
C GLY A 36 -14.52 0.19 7.58
N SER A 37 -15.42 -0.79 7.52
CA SER A 37 -16.83 -0.60 7.89
C SER A 37 -17.08 -0.68 9.41
N LYS A 38 -16.19 -1.32 10.17
CA LYS A 38 -16.33 -1.55 11.61
C LYS A 38 -15.41 -0.67 12.45
N LEU A 39 -14.25 -0.32 11.92
CA LEU A 39 -13.19 0.41 12.60
C LEU A 39 -12.93 1.75 11.91
N SER A 40 -12.12 2.59 12.55
CA SER A 40 -11.63 3.82 11.93
C SER A 40 -10.80 3.50 10.67
N LYS A 41 -11.28 3.96 9.52
CA LYS A 41 -10.64 3.72 8.21
C LYS A 41 -9.21 4.24 8.17
N ARG A 42 -8.97 5.42 8.76
CA ARG A 42 -7.63 6.01 8.82
C ARG A 42 -6.67 5.16 9.65
N LYS A 43 -7.11 4.68 10.84
CA LYS A 43 -6.26 3.84 11.70
C LYS A 43 -5.97 2.51 11.04
N THR A 44 -6.97 1.89 10.41
CA THR A 44 -6.81 0.66 9.65
C THR A 44 -5.82 0.86 8.50
N LEU A 45 -5.95 1.96 7.74
CA LEU A 45 -5.04 2.30 6.64
C LEU A 45 -3.60 2.53 7.15
N ALA A 46 -3.44 3.28 8.24
CA ALA A 46 -2.14 3.48 8.89
C ALA A 46 -1.52 2.13 9.30
N THR A 47 -2.28 1.26 9.96
CA THR A 47 -1.81 -0.08 10.36
C THR A 47 -1.38 -0.92 9.16
N VAL A 48 -2.12 -0.87 8.05
CA VAL A 48 -1.74 -1.55 6.80
C VAL A 48 -0.37 -1.08 6.31
N TYR A 49 -0.11 0.23 6.30
CA TYR A 49 1.20 0.75 5.89
C TYR A 49 2.32 0.38 6.86
N LEU A 50 2.05 0.40 8.18
CA LEU A 50 3.03 -0.03 9.17
C LEU A 50 3.41 -1.50 9.01
N LEU A 51 2.40 -2.38 8.84
CA LEU A 51 2.61 -3.81 8.61
C LEU A 51 3.38 -4.07 7.32
N ARG A 52 3.11 -3.33 6.25
CA ARG A 52 3.89 -3.41 5.00
C ARG A 52 5.35 -3.08 5.23
N GLY A 53 5.64 -1.97 5.91
CA GLY A 53 7.00 -1.58 6.23
C GLY A 53 7.72 -2.65 7.05
N PHE A 54 7.04 -3.22 8.04
CA PHE A 54 7.57 -4.30 8.86
C PHE A 54 7.87 -5.57 8.04
N ILE A 55 6.92 -6.01 7.19
CA ILE A 55 7.08 -7.20 6.34
C ILE A 55 8.22 -7.00 5.33
N MET A 56 8.33 -5.82 4.72
CA MET A 56 9.43 -5.49 3.82
C MET A 56 10.77 -5.51 4.55
N CYS A 57 10.85 -4.90 5.71
CA CYS A 57 12.05 -4.87 6.54
C CYS A 57 12.46 -6.29 6.97
N ALA A 58 11.52 -7.09 7.45
CA ALA A 58 11.76 -8.46 7.87
C ALA A 58 12.24 -9.33 6.71
N PHE A 59 11.61 -9.25 5.53
CA PHE A 59 12.02 -10.02 4.36
C PHE A 59 13.41 -9.64 3.85
N PHE A 60 13.78 -8.37 3.95
CA PHE A 60 15.09 -7.89 3.52
C PHE A 60 16.21 -8.28 4.49
N LEU A 61 15.93 -8.32 5.79
CA LEU A 61 16.94 -8.61 6.83
C LEU A 61 17.09 -10.10 7.12
N LEU A 62 16.06 -10.91 6.85
CA LEU A 62 16.09 -12.35 7.09
C LEU A 62 16.62 -13.11 5.87
N PRO A 63 17.13 -14.33 6.06
CA PRO A 63 17.56 -15.17 4.94
C PRO A 63 16.43 -15.41 3.94
N VAL A 64 16.72 -15.17 2.66
CA VAL A 64 15.75 -15.41 1.58
C VAL A 64 15.73 -16.91 1.29
N THR A 65 14.63 -17.55 1.63
CA THR A 65 14.37 -18.98 1.41
C THR A 65 13.09 -19.15 0.57
N PRO A 66 12.84 -20.32 -0.04
CA PRO A 66 11.58 -20.60 -0.71
C PRO A 66 10.35 -20.32 0.18
N ALA A 67 10.41 -20.72 1.45
CA ALA A 67 9.34 -20.51 2.40
C ALA A 67 9.13 -19.01 2.71
N SER A 68 10.23 -18.26 2.98
CA SER A 68 10.12 -16.83 3.24
C SER A 68 9.60 -16.05 2.03
N ALA A 69 9.94 -16.47 0.81
CA ALA A 69 9.45 -15.87 -0.43
C ALA A 69 7.94 -16.06 -0.61
N LEU A 70 7.41 -17.25 -0.35
CA LEU A 70 5.98 -17.53 -0.44
C LEU A 70 5.18 -16.81 0.66
N ILE A 71 5.68 -16.81 1.91
CA ILE A 71 5.08 -16.08 3.02
C ILE A 71 5.05 -14.58 2.73
N PHE A 72 6.14 -14.01 2.23
CA PHE A 72 6.22 -12.62 1.83
C PHE A 72 5.16 -12.28 0.76
N GLY A 73 5.05 -13.12 -0.29
CA GLY A 73 4.04 -12.94 -1.34
C GLY A 73 2.62 -12.94 -0.77
N ALA A 74 2.26 -13.91 0.08
CA ALA A 74 0.95 -13.99 0.70
C ALA A 74 0.65 -12.77 1.59
N MET A 75 1.57 -12.40 2.49
CA MET A 75 1.40 -11.27 3.40
C MET A 75 1.34 -9.93 2.67
N MET A 76 2.20 -9.71 1.67
CA MET A 76 2.14 -8.52 0.84
C MET A 76 0.83 -8.44 0.07
N GLY A 77 0.36 -9.56 -0.48
CA GLY A 77 -0.93 -9.63 -1.16
C GLY A 77 -2.08 -9.18 -0.25
N LEU A 78 -2.17 -9.70 0.97
CA LEU A 78 -3.20 -9.30 1.95
C LEU A 78 -3.25 -7.79 2.19
N LEU A 79 -2.10 -7.12 2.15
CA LEU A 79 -2.00 -5.70 2.46
C LEU A 79 -2.03 -4.79 1.22
N TRP A 80 -1.79 -5.32 0.01
CA TRP A 80 -1.55 -4.50 -1.18
C TRP A 80 -2.80 -3.74 -1.62
N LEU A 81 -3.85 -4.43 -2.04
CA LEU A 81 -5.08 -3.80 -2.51
C LEU A 81 -6.05 -3.43 -1.38
N GLY A 82 -5.80 -3.84 -0.14
CA GLY A 82 -6.59 -3.45 1.02
C GLY A 82 -6.64 -1.93 1.26
N THR A 83 -5.70 -1.18 0.71
CA THR A 83 -5.70 0.29 0.77
C THR A 83 -6.80 0.93 -0.08
N ILE A 84 -7.27 0.27 -1.15
CA ILE A 84 -8.29 0.80 -2.08
C ILE A 84 -9.63 1.08 -1.39
N PRO A 85 -10.29 0.09 -0.74
CA PRO A 85 -11.56 0.33 -0.05
C PRO A 85 -11.43 1.30 1.12
N LEU A 86 -10.28 1.33 1.80
CA LEU A 86 -10.03 2.25 2.90
C LEU A 86 -9.89 3.70 2.41
N THR A 87 -9.12 3.92 1.34
CA THR A 87 -8.92 5.25 0.76
C THR A 87 -10.23 5.81 0.16
N SER A 88 -10.96 5.01 -0.61
CA SER A 88 -12.26 5.43 -1.14
C SER A 88 -13.27 5.72 -0.04
N GLY A 89 -13.29 4.90 1.01
CA GLY A 89 -14.12 5.11 2.19
C GLY A 89 -13.77 6.38 2.96
N LEU A 90 -12.49 6.76 3.07
CA LEU A 90 -12.05 8.03 3.67
C LEU A 90 -12.52 9.23 2.84
N ILE A 91 -12.38 9.16 1.50
CA ILE A 91 -12.86 10.22 0.62
C ILE A 91 -14.37 10.45 0.81
N VAL A 92 -15.15 9.37 0.88
CA VAL A 92 -16.59 9.47 1.16
C VAL A 92 -16.87 10.07 2.54
N THR A 93 -16.08 9.70 3.55
CA THR A 93 -16.25 10.23 4.91
C THR A 93 -15.93 11.72 4.97
N PHE A 94 -14.92 12.21 4.24
CA PHE A 94 -14.51 13.62 4.26
C PHE A 94 -15.38 14.51 3.39
N PHE A 95 -15.65 14.10 2.15
CA PHE A 95 -16.21 14.95 1.10
C PHE A 95 -17.60 14.50 0.61
N GLY A 96 -18.11 13.39 1.14
CA GLY A 96 -19.36 12.80 0.70
C GLY A 96 -19.24 12.02 -0.62
N PRO A 97 -20.27 11.23 -0.96
CA PRO A 97 -20.26 10.34 -2.13
C PRO A 97 -20.26 11.09 -3.46
N LYS A 98 -20.76 12.33 -3.49
CA LYS A 98 -20.86 13.16 -4.71
C LYS A 98 -19.50 13.41 -5.37
N HIS A 99 -18.45 13.55 -4.57
CA HIS A 99 -17.11 13.89 -5.05
C HIS A 99 -16.18 12.68 -5.16
N LEU A 100 -16.66 11.46 -4.87
CA LEU A 100 -15.84 10.25 -4.80
C LEU A 100 -15.06 10.02 -6.09
N SER A 101 -15.71 9.99 -7.24
CA SER A 101 -15.07 9.65 -8.52
C SER A 101 -13.94 10.59 -8.89
N MET A 102 -14.15 11.91 -8.71
CA MET A 102 -13.15 12.92 -9.03
C MET A 102 -11.94 12.82 -8.09
N LEU A 103 -12.18 12.80 -6.78
CA LEU A 103 -11.12 12.79 -5.78
C LEU A 103 -10.36 11.47 -5.77
N TYR A 104 -11.07 10.35 -5.96
CA TYR A 104 -10.42 9.06 -6.11
C TYR A 104 -9.58 9.00 -7.39
N GLY A 105 -10.05 9.60 -8.50
CA GLY A 105 -9.29 9.73 -9.73
C GLY A 105 -7.97 10.48 -9.53
N ILE A 106 -7.98 11.60 -8.80
CA ILE A 106 -6.77 12.36 -8.44
C ILE A 106 -5.82 11.51 -7.58
N ALA A 107 -6.34 10.85 -6.55
CA ALA A 107 -5.54 9.96 -5.68
C ALA A 107 -4.94 8.80 -6.48
N PHE A 108 -5.71 8.19 -7.39
CA PHE A 108 -5.23 7.12 -8.24
C PHE A 108 -4.17 7.58 -9.24
N THR A 109 -4.34 8.77 -9.83
CA THR A 109 -3.32 9.35 -10.72
C THR A 109 -2.00 9.61 -9.98
N SER A 110 -2.06 10.15 -8.76
CA SER A 110 -0.85 10.33 -7.93
C SER A 110 -0.18 8.98 -7.61
N HIS A 111 -0.98 7.94 -7.35
CA HIS A 111 -0.47 6.59 -7.15
C HIS A 111 0.25 6.06 -8.40
N GLN A 112 -0.30 6.27 -9.60
CA GLN A 112 0.31 5.84 -10.86
C GLN A 112 1.61 6.59 -11.15
N ILE A 113 1.67 7.90 -10.88
CA ILE A 113 2.90 8.68 -10.97
C ILE A 113 3.96 8.12 -10.01
N GLY A 114 3.58 7.84 -8.76
CA GLY A 114 4.48 7.21 -7.79
C GLY A 114 4.98 5.84 -8.23
N SER A 115 4.11 5.02 -8.82
CA SER A 115 4.47 3.70 -9.35
C SER A 115 5.46 3.80 -10.52
N PHE A 116 5.24 4.75 -11.42
CA PHE A 116 6.17 5.02 -12.53
C PHE A 116 7.56 5.46 -12.00
N ILE A 117 7.58 6.46 -11.11
CA ILE A 117 8.84 6.95 -10.50
C ILE A 117 9.55 5.81 -9.75
N GLY A 118 8.82 5.03 -8.96
CA GLY A 118 9.40 3.92 -8.19
C GLY A 118 10.01 2.83 -9.08
N SER A 119 9.32 2.46 -10.14
CA SER A 119 9.82 1.46 -11.10
C SER A 119 11.03 1.96 -11.88
N TRP A 120 10.98 3.20 -12.37
CA TRP A 120 12.09 3.84 -13.07
C TRP A 120 13.31 4.02 -12.18
N LEU A 121 13.11 4.55 -10.97
CA LEU A 121 14.19 4.75 -9.99
C LEU A 121 14.81 3.41 -9.58
N GLY A 122 13.99 2.35 -9.45
CA GLY A 122 14.46 1.00 -9.16
C GLY A 122 15.43 0.47 -10.22
N GLY A 123 15.14 0.68 -11.50
CA GLY A 123 16.03 0.33 -12.59
C GLY A 123 17.33 1.14 -12.56
N VAL A 124 17.23 2.47 -12.47
CA VAL A 124 18.41 3.37 -12.43
C VAL A 124 19.33 3.04 -11.25
N VAL A 125 18.77 2.84 -10.05
CA VAL A 125 19.57 2.50 -8.86
C VAL A 125 20.26 1.15 -9.04
N TYR A 126 19.56 0.16 -9.60
CA TYR A 126 20.16 -1.15 -9.85
C TYR A 126 21.28 -1.07 -10.89
N ASP A 127 21.10 -0.33 -11.99
CA ASP A 127 22.12 -0.14 -13.03
C ASP A 127 23.38 0.55 -12.49
N MET A 128 23.22 1.45 -11.52
CA MET A 128 24.33 2.19 -10.91
C MET A 128 25.05 1.42 -9.79
N THR A 129 24.32 0.61 -9.03
CA THR A 129 24.85 -0.01 -7.79
C THR A 129 24.90 -1.52 -7.82
N ALA A 130 24.32 -2.16 -8.84
CA ALA A 130 24.10 -3.62 -8.92
C ALA A 130 23.42 -4.18 -7.66
N SER A 131 22.59 -3.36 -6.97
CA SER A 131 21.94 -3.73 -5.70
C SER A 131 20.59 -3.10 -5.54
N TYR A 132 19.65 -3.86 -4.94
CA TYR A 132 18.32 -3.35 -4.56
C TYR A 132 18.27 -2.78 -3.14
N THR A 133 19.38 -2.77 -2.39
CA THR A 133 19.41 -2.36 -0.98
C THR A 133 18.80 -0.97 -0.75
N ILE A 134 19.19 0.01 -1.56
CA ILE A 134 18.67 1.38 -1.46
C ILE A 134 17.16 1.41 -1.69
N MET A 135 16.66 0.66 -2.68
CA MET A 135 15.23 0.61 -2.99
C MET A 135 14.42 -0.06 -1.87
N TRP A 136 14.96 -1.08 -1.22
CA TRP A 136 14.33 -1.69 -0.05
C TRP A 136 14.14 -0.69 1.09
N TRP A 137 15.19 0.06 1.44
CA TRP A 137 15.12 1.07 2.49
C TRP A 137 14.22 2.25 2.13
N LEU A 138 14.21 2.68 0.87
CA LEU A 138 13.28 3.71 0.38
C LEU A 138 11.82 3.24 0.52
N ASN A 139 11.52 2.00 0.19
CA ASN A 139 10.16 1.44 0.35
C ASN A 139 9.75 1.34 1.83
N VAL A 140 10.64 0.91 2.72
CA VAL A 140 10.39 0.90 4.17
C VAL A 140 10.14 2.32 4.67
N GLY A 141 10.99 3.28 4.28
CA GLY A 141 10.83 4.69 4.63
C GLY A 141 9.50 5.28 4.13
N ALA A 142 9.12 4.99 2.89
CA ALA A 142 7.84 5.42 2.32
C ALA A 142 6.64 4.81 3.06
N ALA A 143 6.72 3.55 3.47
CA ALA A 143 5.67 2.90 4.26
C ALA A 143 5.52 3.55 5.65
N LEU A 144 6.62 3.87 6.32
CA LEU A 144 6.61 4.58 7.61
C LEU A 144 6.10 6.01 7.47
N PHE A 145 6.47 6.71 6.41
CA PHE A 145 5.93 8.03 6.09
C PHE A 145 4.42 7.97 5.88
N ALA A 146 3.95 7.02 5.08
CA ALA A 146 2.52 6.83 4.84
C ALA A 146 1.76 6.46 6.13
N PHE A 147 2.36 5.63 7.00
CA PHE A 147 1.82 5.37 8.35
C PHE A 147 1.66 6.67 9.13
N GLY A 148 2.71 7.49 9.23
CA GLY A 148 2.71 8.74 10.00
C GLY A 148 1.66 9.72 9.51
N VAL A 149 1.58 9.94 8.19
CA VAL A 149 0.58 10.83 7.58
C VAL A 149 -0.84 10.34 7.91
N ASN A 150 -1.14 9.06 7.70
CA ASN A 150 -2.47 8.51 7.97
C ASN A 150 -2.81 8.51 9.47
N TRP A 151 -1.82 8.42 10.35
CA TRP A 151 -2.03 8.47 11.80
C TRP A 151 -2.45 9.85 12.29
N ILE A 152 -1.95 10.93 11.68
CA ILE A 152 -2.21 12.32 12.08
C ILE A 152 -3.56 12.83 11.56
N ILE A 153 -4.03 12.37 10.39
CA ILE A 153 -5.28 12.79 9.77
C ILE A 153 -6.44 12.62 10.77
N ARG A 154 -7.35 13.60 10.83
CA ARG A 154 -8.61 13.47 11.59
C ARG A 154 -9.69 12.88 10.68
N GLU A 155 -10.29 11.77 11.11
CA GLU A 155 -11.43 11.16 10.42
C GLU A 155 -12.72 11.86 10.82
N ALA A 156 -13.01 13.00 10.19
CA ALA A 156 -14.22 13.78 10.40
C ALA A 156 -14.71 14.35 9.05
N PRO A 157 -16.02 14.46 8.85
CA PRO A 157 -16.57 15.13 7.67
C PRO A 157 -16.02 16.55 7.54
N VAL A 158 -15.76 16.97 6.33
CA VAL A 158 -15.46 18.38 6.05
C VAL A 158 -16.80 19.11 6.00
N ASP A 159 -17.13 19.86 7.04
CA ASP A 159 -18.34 20.68 7.14
C ASP A 159 -18.27 21.87 6.16
N THR A 160 -18.35 21.57 4.88
CA THR A 160 -18.47 22.61 3.85
C THR A 160 -19.90 23.11 3.66
N LEU A 161 -20.88 22.52 4.35
CA LEU A 161 -22.32 22.84 4.19
C LEU A 161 -22.87 23.71 5.29
N SER A 162 -22.15 23.95 6.38
CA SER A 162 -22.59 24.89 7.43
C SER A 162 -22.39 26.38 7.09
N ALA A 163 -21.78 26.67 5.93
CA ALA A 163 -21.51 28.05 5.48
C ALA A 163 -22.45 28.55 4.38
N GLN A 164 -23.59 27.89 4.11
CA GLN A 164 -24.64 28.53 3.33
C GLN A 164 -25.46 29.40 4.29
N PRO A 165 -25.39 30.76 4.17
CA PRO A 165 -26.35 31.61 4.85
C PRO A 165 -27.74 31.23 4.35
N ALA A 166 -28.67 31.03 5.29
CA ALA A 166 -30.07 30.84 4.96
C ALA A 166 -30.47 31.94 3.96
N ALA A 167 -30.87 31.54 2.77
CA ALA A 167 -31.40 32.45 1.78
C ALA A 167 -32.62 33.11 2.41
N ALA A 168 -32.53 34.43 2.64
CA ALA A 168 -33.60 35.26 3.08
C ALA A 168 -34.61 35.48 1.93
#